data_069dab8424690ea744c9d330466096b6
#
_entry.id   069dab8424690ea744c9d330466096b6
#
_cell.length_a   1.000
_cell.length_b   1.000
_cell.length_c   1.000
_cell.angle_alpha   90.00
_cell.angle_beta   90.00
_cell.angle_gamma   90.00
#
_symmetry.space_group_name_H-M   'P 1'
#
loop_
_entity.id
_entity.type
_entity.pdbx_description
1 polymer ?
#
loop_
_entity_poly.entity_id
_entity_poly.type
_entity_poly.pdbx_seq_one_letter_code
_entity_poly.pdbx_strand_id
1 'polypeptide(L)'
;PIPATLRQNHQENYVLGVQANCWSEYIYNAANLEYRLFPRALALAEVAWSPVERKNYADFVRRADNDASKRLKAWDVNYHIPVPAQVGGSLNHLAFVDQKQVSLTTPRPLRIVYTTDGTTPTLESPTYTAPLTLTQSTRLRVASVLPSGDMSPVRDIEVKKSNYLPAQKIGRTLLSGLNLSVYKGTYLSPYQLPQTPDYTKEIADLRPIRTQSH
;
A
#
# COMPACT_ATOMS: atom_id res chain seq x y z
N PRO A 1 25.53 2.59 3.13
CA PRO A 1 26.71 2.86 3.96
C PRO A 1 27.47 1.56 4.21
N ILE A 2 28.80 1.63 4.19
CA ILE A 2 29.65 0.50 4.52
C ILE A 2 29.43 0.17 6.00
N PRO A 3 29.19 -1.11 6.38
CA PRO A 3 29.00 -1.51 7.77
C PRO A 3 30.17 -1.06 8.66
N ALA A 4 29.86 -0.63 9.86
CA ALA A 4 30.88 -0.14 10.81
C ALA A 4 31.97 -1.18 11.10
N THR A 5 31.60 -2.45 11.15
CA THR A 5 32.53 -3.58 11.35
C THR A 5 33.59 -3.69 10.26
N LEU A 6 33.22 -3.44 8.98
CA LEU A 6 34.18 -3.46 7.87
C LEU A 6 35.14 -2.27 7.96
N ARG A 7 34.69 -1.10 8.40
CA ARG A 7 35.55 0.07 8.63
C ARG A 7 36.51 -0.13 9.78
N GLN A 8 36.03 -0.68 10.90
CA GLN A 8 36.89 -0.99 12.07
C GLN A 8 38.00 -1.98 11.74
N ASN A 9 37.74 -2.91 10.83
CA ASN A 9 38.71 -3.91 10.39
C ASN A 9 39.50 -3.50 9.14
N HIS A 10 39.42 -2.25 8.68
CA HIS A 10 40.06 -1.75 7.47
C HIS A 10 39.79 -2.59 6.22
N GLN A 11 38.53 -3.12 6.12
CA GLN A 11 38.09 -4.00 5.04
C GLN A 11 37.19 -3.29 4.02
N GLU A 12 37.00 -1.99 4.13
CA GLU A 12 36.18 -1.20 3.20
C GLU A 12 36.64 -1.30 1.74
N ASN A 13 37.89 -1.56 1.48
CA ASN A 13 38.45 -1.75 0.14
C ASN A 13 37.92 -3.01 -0.57
N TYR A 14 37.36 -3.96 0.16
CA TYR A 14 36.68 -5.13 -0.42
C TYR A 14 35.26 -4.86 -0.86
N VAL A 15 34.70 -3.69 -0.54
CA VAL A 15 33.36 -3.30 -0.96
C VAL A 15 33.46 -2.66 -2.35
N LEU A 16 33.15 -3.44 -3.38
CA LEU A 16 33.26 -3.00 -4.77
C LEU A 16 32.13 -2.06 -5.21
N GLY A 17 31.00 -2.05 -4.51
CA GLY A 17 29.87 -1.22 -4.88
C GLY A 17 28.56 -1.62 -4.19
N VAL A 18 27.45 -1.20 -4.77
CA VAL A 18 26.09 -1.49 -4.30
C VAL A 18 25.29 -2.15 -5.42
N GLN A 19 24.35 -3.00 -5.05
CA GLN A 19 23.47 -3.69 -5.99
C GLN A 19 22.03 -3.52 -5.55
N ALA A 20 21.13 -3.38 -6.51
CA ALA A 20 19.70 -3.55 -6.32
C ALA A 20 19.15 -4.49 -7.39
N ASN A 21 18.25 -5.37 -7.00
CA ASN A 21 17.63 -6.33 -7.90
C ASN A 21 16.26 -5.84 -8.36
N CYS A 22 15.97 -6.01 -9.64
CA CYS A 22 14.65 -5.81 -10.22
C CYS A 22 14.21 -7.12 -10.87
N TRP A 23 13.31 -7.83 -10.18
CA TRP A 23 12.82 -9.15 -10.62
C TRP A 23 11.81 -8.99 -11.74
N SER A 24 11.96 -9.78 -12.79
CA SER A 24 11.25 -9.61 -14.06
C SER A 24 9.88 -10.29 -14.15
N GLU A 25 9.47 -11.06 -13.12
CA GLU A 25 8.21 -11.83 -13.14
C GLU A 25 6.96 -10.99 -13.44
N TYR A 26 7.00 -9.70 -13.09
CA TYR A 26 5.90 -8.76 -13.29
C TYR A 26 6.27 -7.57 -14.17
N ILE A 27 7.29 -7.75 -15.05
CA ILE A 27 7.76 -6.71 -15.96
C ILE A 27 7.44 -7.16 -17.39
N TYR A 28 6.39 -6.58 -17.96
CA TYR A 28 5.86 -6.99 -19.25
C TYR A 28 6.37 -6.15 -20.42
N ASN A 29 6.87 -4.94 -20.15
CA ASN A 29 7.38 -4.01 -21.16
C ASN A 29 8.32 -2.97 -20.56
N ALA A 30 8.93 -2.13 -21.42
CA ALA A 30 9.87 -1.08 -21.01
C ALA A 30 9.23 -0.05 -20.06
N ALA A 31 8.01 0.41 -20.36
CA ALA A 31 7.32 1.39 -19.51
C ALA A 31 7.04 0.84 -18.09
N ASN A 32 6.75 -0.45 -17.96
CA ASN A 32 6.59 -1.09 -16.66
C ASN A 32 7.94 -1.21 -15.92
N LEU A 33 9.04 -1.49 -16.62
CA LEU A 33 10.39 -1.50 -16.06
C LEU A 33 10.77 -0.12 -15.55
N GLU A 34 10.60 0.92 -16.33
CA GLU A 34 10.89 2.30 -15.98
C GLU A 34 10.12 2.75 -14.75
N TYR A 35 8.82 2.43 -14.68
CA TYR A 35 7.96 2.72 -13.54
C TYR A 35 8.45 2.06 -12.25
N ARG A 36 9.05 0.88 -12.33
CA ARG A 36 9.62 0.17 -11.18
C ARG A 36 11.00 0.70 -10.80
N LEU A 37 11.81 1.06 -11.78
CA LEU A 37 13.17 1.54 -11.56
C LEU A 37 13.20 2.99 -11.05
N PHE A 38 12.45 3.89 -11.68
CA PHE A 38 12.53 5.31 -11.36
C PHE A 38 11.40 5.76 -10.42
N PRO A 39 11.71 6.62 -9.42
CA PRO A 39 13.01 7.23 -9.11
C PRO A 39 13.93 6.39 -8.20
N ARG A 40 13.61 5.13 -7.92
CA ARG A 40 14.35 4.27 -6.96
C ARG A 40 15.83 4.10 -7.34
N ALA A 41 16.12 3.97 -8.63
CA ALA A 41 17.49 3.88 -9.13
C ALA A 41 18.30 5.14 -8.81
N LEU A 42 17.65 6.31 -8.76
CA LEU A 42 18.29 7.55 -8.35
C LEU A 42 18.74 7.52 -6.89
N ALA A 43 17.93 6.90 -6.01
CA ALA A 43 18.29 6.72 -4.61
C ALA A 43 19.49 5.77 -4.45
N LEU A 44 19.56 4.71 -5.27
CA LEU A 44 20.72 3.82 -5.31
C LEU A 44 21.97 4.56 -5.77
N ALA A 45 21.86 5.37 -6.81
CA ALA A 45 22.96 6.21 -7.30
C ALA A 45 23.42 7.20 -6.21
N GLU A 46 22.49 7.87 -5.52
CA GLU A 46 22.82 8.76 -4.39
C GLU A 46 23.61 8.02 -3.30
N VAL A 47 23.18 6.80 -2.96
CA VAL A 47 23.90 5.97 -1.97
C VAL A 47 25.29 5.58 -2.46
N ALA A 48 25.45 5.27 -3.74
CA ALA A 48 26.73 4.80 -4.32
C ALA A 48 27.76 5.92 -4.50
N TRP A 49 27.31 7.08 -4.99
CA TRP A 49 28.20 8.14 -5.46
C TRP A 49 28.40 9.28 -4.47
N SER A 50 27.45 9.49 -3.54
CA SER A 50 27.56 10.60 -2.58
C SER A 50 28.36 10.19 -1.35
N PRO A 51 29.33 11.00 -0.90
CA PRO A 51 29.99 10.82 0.39
C PRO A 51 28.98 10.78 1.55
N VAL A 52 29.25 9.99 2.58
CA VAL A 52 28.33 9.79 3.72
C VAL A 52 27.96 11.11 4.39
N GLU A 53 28.91 12.02 4.50
CA GLU A 53 28.77 13.32 5.16
C GLU A 53 27.86 14.28 4.39
N ARG A 54 27.68 14.05 3.09
CA ARG A 54 26.82 14.86 2.20
C ARG A 54 25.43 14.25 1.98
N LYS A 55 25.17 13.05 2.50
CA LYS A 55 23.86 12.38 2.33
C LYS A 55 22.81 13.07 3.17
N ASN A 56 21.84 13.65 2.51
CA ASN A 56 20.68 14.28 3.14
C ASN A 56 19.43 13.82 2.40
N TYR A 57 18.56 13.09 3.10
CA TYR A 57 17.35 12.53 2.50
C TYR A 57 16.38 13.61 2.00
N ALA A 58 16.18 14.68 2.76
CA ALA A 58 15.27 15.76 2.37
C ALA A 58 15.76 16.48 1.11
N ASP A 59 17.08 16.75 1.01
CA ASP A 59 17.67 17.33 -0.20
C ASP A 59 17.59 16.37 -1.39
N PHE A 60 17.87 15.09 -1.18
CA PHE A 60 17.69 14.08 -2.23
C PHE A 60 16.26 14.06 -2.75
N VAL A 61 15.25 14.01 -1.87
CA VAL A 61 13.84 14.02 -2.27
C VAL A 61 13.51 15.29 -3.06
N ARG A 62 13.95 16.46 -2.61
CA ARG A 62 13.74 17.73 -3.32
C ARG A 62 14.31 17.67 -4.75
N ARG A 63 15.55 17.19 -4.91
CA ARG A 63 16.18 17.03 -6.24
C ARG A 63 15.46 15.99 -7.09
N ALA A 64 15.05 14.87 -6.50
CA ALA A 64 14.35 13.80 -7.21
C ALA A 64 12.97 14.27 -7.70
N ASP A 65 12.20 14.95 -6.85
CA ASP A 65 10.82 15.36 -7.15
C ASP A 65 10.71 16.62 -8.02
N ASN A 66 11.78 17.41 -8.13
CA ASN A 66 11.79 18.61 -8.96
C ASN A 66 12.70 18.46 -10.17
N ASP A 67 14.00 18.26 -9.96
CA ASP A 67 14.99 18.36 -11.04
C ASP A 67 15.08 17.06 -11.85
N ALA A 68 15.13 15.92 -11.16
CA ALA A 68 15.26 14.63 -11.84
C ALA A 68 13.94 14.24 -12.52
N SER A 69 12.78 14.53 -11.92
CA SER A 69 11.48 14.25 -12.54
C SER A 69 11.31 15.00 -13.86
N LYS A 70 11.72 16.27 -13.94
CA LYS A 70 11.72 17.04 -15.18
C LYS A 70 12.58 16.42 -16.28
N ARG A 71 13.79 15.90 -15.89
CA ARG A 71 14.65 15.21 -16.85
C ARG A 71 14.07 13.89 -17.32
N LEU A 72 13.53 13.09 -16.39
CA LEU A 72 12.86 11.82 -16.73
C LEU A 72 11.70 12.07 -17.69
N LYS A 73 10.90 13.09 -17.43
CA LYS A 73 9.81 13.52 -18.33
C LYS A 73 10.32 13.96 -19.70
N ALA A 74 11.39 14.76 -19.75
CA ALA A 74 11.98 15.20 -21.01
C ALA A 74 12.54 14.05 -21.86
N TRP A 75 12.89 12.94 -21.22
CA TRP A 75 13.36 11.70 -21.87
C TRP A 75 12.22 10.69 -22.11
N ASP A 76 10.98 11.08 -21.88
CA ASP A 76 9.79 10.21 -21.99
C ASP A 76 9.88 8.91 -21.15
N VAL A 77 10.53 8.99 -19.99
CA VAL A 77 10.65 7.87 -19.06
C VAL A 77 9.40 7.80 -18.19
N ASN A 78 8.77 6.63 -18.14
CA ASN A 78 7.60 6.37 -17.29
C ASN A 78 8.03 6.11 -15.84
N TYR A 79 8.17 7.16 -15.04
CA TYR A 79 8.63 7.04 -13.65
C TYR A 79 7.45 7.04 -12.65
N HIS A 80 7.69 6.40 -11.51
CA HIS A 80 6.70 6.27 -10.46
C HIS A 80 6.52 7.55 -9.66
N ILE A 81 5.29 8.04 -9.62
CA ILE A 81 4.83 9.08 -8.68
C ILE A 81 3.91 8.40 -7.66
N PRO A 82 4.14 8.56 -6.35
CA PRO A 82 3.31 7.92 -5.33
C PRO A 82 1.85 8.33 -5.45
N VAL A 83 0.98 7.34 -5.56
CA VAL A 83 -0.47 7.55 -5.57
C VAL A 83 -0.96 7.71 -4.13
N PRO A 84 -1.86 8.67 -3.83
CA PRO A 84 -2.42 8.82 -2.49
C PRO A 84 -3.07 7.53 -2.00
N ALA A 85 -2.87 7.21 -0.73
CA ALA A 85 -3.47 6.08 -0.06
C ALA A 85 -4.38 6.55 1.08
N GLN A 86 -5.41 5.76 1.39
CA GLN A 86 -6.22 5.99 2.57
C GLN A 86 -5.47 5.52 3.82
N VAL A 87 -5.52 6.32 4.87
CA VAL A 87 -4.96 5.92 6.17
C VAL A 87 -5.81 4.80 6.77
N GLY A 88 -5.14 3.72 7.19
CA GLY A 88 -5.79 2.56 7.81
C GLY A 88 -6.39 1.54 6.84
N GLY A 89 -6.17 1.68 5.53
CA GLY A 89 -6.62 0.69 4.55
C GLY A 89 -6.21 1.00 3.12
N SER A 90 -6.19 -0.03 2.28
CA SER A 90 -5.92 0.10 0.84
C SER A 90 -7.17 -0.11 -0.02
N LEU A 91 -8.34 -0.14 0.59
CA LEU A 91 -9.59 -0.45 -0.11
C LEU A 91 -10.04 0.73 -0.97
N ASN A 92 -10.35 0.44 -2.23
CA ASN A 92 -10.95 1.40 -3.16
C ASN A 92 -12.49 1.47 -3.00
N HIS A 93 -13.07 0.67 -2.09
CA HIS A 93 -14.49 0.64 -1.80
C HIS A 93 -14.72 0.81 -0.30
N LEU A 94 -15.45 1.83 0.07
CA LEU A 94 -15.79 2.15 1.45
C LEU A 94 -17.30 2.19 1.60
N ALA A 95 -17.83 1.54 2.64
CA ALA A 95 -19.23 1.64 2.99
C ALA A 95 -19.42 2.36 4.33
N PHE A 96 -20.53 3.07 4.49
CA PHE A 96 -20.87 3.75 5.74
C PHE A 96 -22.41 3.92 5.85
N VAL A 97 -22.88 4.20 7.05
CA VAL A 97 -24.32 4.42 7.32
C VAL A 97 -24.61 5.91 7.49
N ASP A 98 -23.96 6.56 8.44
CA ASP A 98 -24.23 7.97 8.76
C ASP A 98 -23.27 8.91 8.03
N GLN A 99 -21.98 8.78 8.33
CA GLN A 99 -20.90 9.55 7.72
C GLN A 99 -19.61 8.75 7.66
N LYS A 100 -18.74 9.10 6.72
CA LYS A 100 -17.42 8.50 6.57
C LYS A 100 -16.35 9.58 6.51
N GLN A 101 -15.37 9.48 7.39
CA GLN A 101 -14.17 10.30 7.31
C GLN A 101 -13.12 9.57 6.48
N VAL A 102 -12.60 10.25 5.45
CA VAL A 102 -11.55 9.73 4.57
C VAL A 102 -10.29 10.55 4.76
N SER A 103 -9.27 9.90 5.31
CA SER A 103 -7.93 10.48 5.50
C SER A 103 -6.99 9.95 4.43
N LEU A 104 -6.31 10.84 3.73
CA LEU A 104 -5.38 10.53 2.64
C LEU A 104 -3.95 10.80 3.05
N THR A 105 -3.03 9.99 2.58
CA THR A 105 -1.60 10.13 2.83
C THR A 105 -0.78 9.72 1.61
N THR A 106 0.46 10.19 1.57
CA THR A 106 1.51 9.75 0.63
C THR A 106 2.76 9.37 1.42
N PRO A 107 3.65 8.49 0.91
CA PRO A 107 4.86 8.06 1.61
C PRO A 107 5.83 9.20 1.97
N ARG A 108 5.70 10.34 1.32
CA ARG A 108 6.39 11.60 1.61
C ARG A 108 5.44 12.75 1.40
N PRO A 109 5.68 13.94 1.98
CA PRO A 109 4.78 15.09 1.82
C PRO A 109 4.67 15.52 0.35
N LEU A 110 3.51 15.26 -0.27
CA LEU A 110 3.15 15.71 -1.62
C LEU A 110 1.80 16.43 -1.56
N ARG A 111 1.59 17.38 -2.46
CA ARG A 111 0.28 17.96 -2.66
C ARG A 111 -0.67 16.89 -3.19
N ILE A 112 -1.82 16.72 -2.58
CA ILE A 112 -2.87 15.82 -3.04
C ILE A 112 -4.01 16.68 -3.58
N VAL A 113 -4.45 16.40 -4.79
CA VAL A 113 -5.65 16.99 -5.40
C VAL A 113 -6.74 15.95 -5.51
N TYR A 114 -8.00 16.39 -5.43
CA TYR A 114 -9.13 15.48 -5.44
C TYR A 114 -10.38 16.07 -6.11
N THR A 115 -11.29 15.17 -6.50
CA THR A 115 -12.65 15.48 -6.93
C THR A 115 -13.63 14.55 -6.22
N THR A 116 -14.85 14.99 -5.99
CA THR A 116 -15.93 14.22 -5.32
C THR A 116 -17.10 13.90 -6.25
N ASP A 117 -17.05 14.36 -7.49
CA ASP A 117 -18.08 14.18 -8.51
C ASP A 117 -17.71 13.09 -9.54
N GLY A 118 -16.55 12.41 -9.34
CA GLY A 118 -16.05 11.40 -10.25
C GLY A 118 -15.32 11.92 -11.47
N THR A 119 -15.14 13.23 -11.62
CA THR A 119 -14.28 13.81 -12.67
C THR A 119 -12.82 13.54 -12.40
N THR A 120 -11.97 13.58 -13.44
CA THR A 120 -10.54 13.40 -13.28
C THR A 120 -9.92 14.62 -12.61
N PRO A 121 -9.20 14.48 -11.48
CA PRO A 121 -8.49 15.58 -10.86
C PRO A 121 -7.46 16.20 -11.80
N THR A 122 -7.33 17.52 -11.76
CA THR A 122 -6.33 18.31 -12.48
C THR A 122 -5.49 19.12 -11.50
N LEU A 123 -4.51 19.85 -11.99
CA LEU A 123 -3.71 20.76 -11.15
C LEU A 123 -4.55 21.85 -10.48
N GLU A 124 -5.70 22.19 -11.08
CA GLU A 124 -6.65 23.20 -10.58
C GLU A 124 -7.67 22.64 -9.60
N SER A 125 -7.72 21.31 -9.44
CA SER A 125 -8.66 20.67 -8.51
C SER A 125 -8.35 21.03 -7.06
N PRO A 126 -9.35 20.97 -6.15
CA PRO A 126 -9.19 21.22 -4.73
C PRO A 126 -8.02 20.46 -4.14
N THR A 127 -7.23 21.13 -3.31
CA THR A 127 -6.11 20.51 -2.59
C THR A 127 -6.60 19.93 -1.28
N TYR A 128 -6.21 18.68 -1.01
CA TYR A 128 -6.49 18.00 0.24
C TYR A 128 -5.61 18.56 1.37
N THR A 129 -6.25 19.15 2.38
CA THR A 129 -5.57 19.75 3.55
C THR A 129 -6.01 19.12 4.87
N ALA A 130 -7.17 18.49 4.89
CA ALA A 130 -7.76 17.86 6.08
C ALA A 130 -8.64 16.66 5.68
N PRO A 131 -8.93 15.74 6.62
CA PRO A 131 -9.80 14.61 6.36
C PRO A 131 -11.16 15.02 5.80
N LEU A 132 -11.60 14.35 4.72
CA LEU A 132 -12.88 14.61 4.06
C LEU A 132 -14.00 13.89 4.81
N THR A 133 -15.03 14.63 5.23
CA THR A 133 -16.24 14.04 5.83
C THR A 133 -17.32 13.91 4.76
N LEU A 134 -17.69 12.67 4.44
CA LEU A 134 -18.66 12.35 3.42
C LEU A 134 -19.96 11.83 4.08
N THR A 135 -21.08 12.41 3.71
CA THR A 135 -22.43 12.05 4.23
C THR A 135 -23.33 11.44 3.17
N GLN A 136 -22.86 11.43 1.91
CA GLN A 136 -23.55 10.84 0.76
C GLN A 136 -22.59 9.94 -0.01
N SER A 137 -23.16 9.04 -0.83
CA SER A 137 -22.38 8.22 -1.75
C SER A 137 -21.58 9.13 -2.68
N THR A 138 -20.28 8.89 -2.76
CA THR A 138 -19.32 9.77 -3.44
C THR A 138 -18.32 8.93 -4.20
N ARG A 139 -18.03 9.31 -5.43
CA ARG A 139 -16.90 8.78 -6.19
C ARG A 139 -15.73 9.73 -6.03
N LEU A 140 -14.88 9.43 -5.06
CA LEU A 140 -13.70 10.23 -4.73
C LEU A 140 -12.54 9.82 -5.63
N ARG A 141 -12.02 10.75 -6.43
CA ARG A 141 -10.83 10.53 -7.26
C ARG A 141 -9.71 11.42 -6.78
N VAL A 142 -8.53 10.83 -6.61
CA VAL A 142 -7.39 11.51 -5.99
C VAL A 142 -6.11 11.28 -6.79
N ALA A 143 -5.24 12.28 -6.80
CA ALA A 143 -3.90 12.18 -7.35
C ALA A 143 -2.93 13.01 -6.52
N SER A 144 -1.66 12.62 -6.48
CA SER A 144 -0.60 13.45 -5.93
C SER A 144 0.06 14.27 -7.02
N VAL A 145 0.61 15.41 -6.63
CA VAL A 145 1.29 16.35 -7.52
C VAL A 145 2.71 16.58 -7.00
N LEU A 146 3.68 16.36 -7.87
CA LEU A 146 5.08 16.69 -7.60
C LEU A 146 5.32 18.21 -7.67
N PRO A 147 6.39 18.72 -7.03
CA PRO A 147 6.82 20.11 -7.22
C PRO A 147 7.11 20.47 -8.67
N SER A 148 7.47 19.50 -9.54
CA SER A 148 7.63 19.69 -10.98
C SER A 148 6.33 19.97 -11.72
N GLY A 149 5.17 19.76 -11.10
CA GLY A 149 3.84 19.82 -11.71
C GLY A 149 3.34 18.51 -12.29
N ASP A 150 4.13 17.44 -12.24
CA ASP A 150 3.70 16.13 -12.73
C ASP A 150 2.75 15.45 -11.72
N MET A 151 1.76 14.75 -12.26
CA MET A 151 0.72 14.09 -11.46
C MET A 151 0.88 12.58 -11.44
N SER A 152 0.54 11.96 -10.33
CA SER A 152 0.43 10.50 -10.24
C SER A 152 -0.73 9.97 -11.07
N PRO A 153 -0.77 8.67 -11.35
CA PRO A 153 -2.01 8.02 -11.75
C PRO A 153 -3.13 8.33 -10.76
N VAL A 154 -4.35 8.46 -11.28
CA VAL A 154 -5.54 8.74 -10.45
C VAL A 154 -5.97 7.49 -9.71
N ARG A 155 -6.18 7.63 -8.42
CA ARG A 155 -6.84 6.61 -7.62
C ARG A 155 -8.33 6.90 -7.53
N ASP A 156 -9.12 5.89 -7.82
CA ASP A 156 -10.58 5.93 -7.73
C ASP A 156 -11.02 5.23 -6.44
N ILE A 157 -11.80 5.92 -5.60
CA ILE A 157 -12.30 5.42 -4.33
C ILE A 157 -13.82 5.59 -4.33
N GLU A 158 -14.51 4.47 -4.39
CA GLU A 158 -15.96 4.45 -4.25
C GLU A 158 -16.34 4.49 -2.77
N VAL A 159 -17.05 5.54 -2.35
CA VAL A 159 -17.54 5.70 -0.98
C VAL A 159 -19.07 5.63 -1.02
N LYS A 160 -19.62 4.51 -0.54
CA LYS A 160 -21.04 4.20 -0.67
C LYS A 160 -21.78 4.31 0.66
N LYS A 161 -22.79 5.17 0.70
CA LYS A 161 -23.76 5.18 1.80
C LYS A 161 -24.66 3.96 1.68
N SER A 162 -24.84 3.24 2.77
CA SER A 162 -25.62 2.01 2.82
C SER A 162 -26.44 1.99 4.12
N ASN A 163 -27.44 1.16 4.19
CA ASN A 163 -28.20 0.92 5.41
C ASN A 163 -27.75 -0.40 6.03
N TYR A 164 -27.97 -0.52 7.35
CA TYR A 164 -27.84 -1.83 7.98
C TYR A 164 -28.84 -2.79 7.39
N LEU A 165 -28.43 -4.02 7.16
CA LEU A 165 -29.38 -5.08 6.86
C LEU A 165 -30.31 -5.28 8.06
N PRO A 166 -31.60 -5.59 7.84
CA PRO A 166 -32.49 -5.92 8.93
C PRO A 166 -31.90 -7.03 9.79
N ALA A 167 -32.04 -6.91 11.10
CA ALA A 167 -31.60 -7.95 12.01
C ALA A 167 -32.39 -9.24 11.71
N GLN A 168 -31.68 -10.33 11.45
CA GLN A 168 -32.29 -11.62 11.26
C GLN A 168 -32.72 -12.19 12.63
N LYS A 169 -34.00 -12.50 12.77
CA LYS A 169 -34.48 -13.18 13.97
C LYS A 169 -33.95 -14.62 13.98
N ILE A 170 -33.09 -14.90 14.92
CA ILE A 170 -32.56 -16.26 15.14
C ILE A 170 -33.52 -16.94 16.13
N GLY A 171 -34.26 -17.96 15.67
CA GLY A 171 -35.28 -18.69 16.47
C GLY A 171 -34.70 -19.55 17.60
N ARG A 172 -33.41 -19.33 17.97
CA ARG A 172 -32.72 -20.06 19.04
C ARG A 172 -31.82 -19.13 19.85
N THR A 173 -31.65 -19.47 21.11
CA THR A 173 -30.65 -18.80 21.96
C THR A 173 -29.23 -19.14 21.45
N LEU A 174 -28.47 -18.10 21.13
CA LEU A 174 -27.06 -18.27 20.80
C LEU A 174 -26.25 -18.28 22.09
N LEU A 175 -25.43 -19.32 22.26
CA LEU A 175 -24.41 -19.37 23.29
C LEU A 175 -23.15 -18.66 22.79
N SER A 176 -22.38 -18.11 23.74
CA SER A 176 -21.07 -17.52 23.43
C SER A 176 -20.07 -18.60 23.06
N GLY A 177 -19.35 -18.42 21.96
CA GLY A 177 -18.32 -19.36 21.51
C GLY A 177 -18.55 -19.88 20.09
N LEU A 178 -17.70 -20.79 19.69
CA LEU A 178 -17.69 -21.42 18.36
C LEU A 178 -17.55 -22.95 18.54
N ASN A 179 -18.21 -23.71 17.67
CA ASN A 179 -18.02 -25.16 17.59
C ASN A 179 -16.86 -25.46 16.63
N LEU A 180 -15.80 -26.02 17.15
CA LEU A 180 -14.70 -26.54 16.37
C LEU A 180 -14.97 -28.01 16.04
N SER A 181 -15.05 -28.35 14.74
CA SER A 181 -15.11 -29.73 14.26
C SER A 181 -13.74 -30.12 13.72
N VAL A 182 -13.19 -31.21 14.20
CA VAL A 182 -11.86 -31.68 13.79
C VAL A 182 -12.00 -32.98 13.01
N TYR A 183 -11.31 -33.05 11.88
CA TYR A 183 -11.26 -34.18 10.97
C TYR A 183 -9.80 -34.60 10.81
N LYS A 184 -9.50 -35.83 11.18
CA LYS A 184 -8.17 -36.41 11.02
C LYS A 184 -8.00 -36.95 9.60
N GLY A 185 -6.96 -36.50 8.90
CA GLY A 185 -6.69 -36.92 7.53
C GLY A 185 -6.08 -35.83 6.69
N THR A 186 -5.85 -36.13 5.42
CA THR A 186 -5.40 -35.15 4.41
C THR A 186 -6.53 -34.85 3.46
N TYR A 187 -6.98 -33.60 3.46
CA TYR A 187 -8.07 -33.12 2.61
C TYR A 187 -7.58 -31.92 1.78
N LEU A 188 -7.87 -31.93 0.50
CA LEU A 188 -7.49 -30.85 -0.42
C LEU A 188 -8.55 -29.72 -0.47
N SER A 189 -9.75 -30.00 0.04
CA SER A 189 -10.87 -29.07 0.03
C SER A 189 -11.83 -29.36 1.20
N PRO A 190 -12.51 -28.35 1.76
CA PRO A 190 -13.58 -28.54 2.75
C PRO A 190 -14.74 -29.45 2.25
N TYR A 191 -14.95 -29.52 0.95
CA TYR A 191 -16.00 -30.38 0.34
C TYR A 191 -15.68 -31.87 0.38
N GLN A 192 -14.42 -32.23 0.71
CA GLN A 192 -13.97 -33.62 0.85
C GLN A 192 -14.06 -34.12 2.29
N LEU A 193 -14.45 -33.25 3.24
CA LEU A 193 -14.57 -33.64 4.64
C LEU A 193 -15.71 -34.65 4.82
N PRO A 194 -15.53 -35.67 5.66
CA PRO A 194 -16.60 -36.57 6.06
C PRO A 194 -17.79 -35.82 6.69
N GLN A 195 -18.97 -36.36 6.60
CA GLN A 195 -20.16 -35.75 7.24
C GLN A 195 -20.02 -35.71 8.78
N THR A 196 -19.31 -36.66 9.36
CA THR A 196 -19.11 -36.74 10.81
C THR A 196 -17.67 -36.38 11.15
N PRO A 197 -17.42 -35.37 12.01
CA PRO A 197 -16.09 -35.07 12.50
C PRO A 197 -15.58 -36.15 13.48
N ASP A 198 -14.28 -36.29 13.59
CA ASP A 198 -13.65 -37.17 14.57
C ASP A 198 -13.96 -36.75 16.02
N TYR A 199 -13.98 -35.42 16.24
CA TYR A 199 -14.52 -34.84 17.48
C TYR A 199 -14.95 -33.40 17.29
N THR A 200 -15.79 -32.89 18.17
CA THR A 200 -16.20 -31.49 18.27
C THR A 200 -15.81 -30.92 19.61
N LYS A 201 -15.48 -29.64 19.64
CA LYS A 201 -15.17 -28.89 20.86
C LYS A 201 -15.69 -27.47 20.76
N GLU A 202 -16.24 -26.96 21.85
CA GLU A 202 -16.55 -25.53 21.97
C GLU A 202 -15.26 -24.75 22.29
N ILE A 203 -15.06 -23.66 21.57
CA ILE A 203 -13.91 -22.76 21.75
C ILE A 203 -14.43 -21.32 21.88
N ALA A 204 -13.74 -20.53 22.68
CA ALA A 204 -14.13 -19.13 22.91
C ALA A 204 -13.87 -18.22 21.71
N ASP A 205 -12.84 -18.49 20.94
CA ASP A 205 -12.41 -17.69 19.80
C ASP A 205 -11.56 -18.49 18.78
N LEU A 206 -11.20 -17.85 17.67
CA LEU A 206 -10.41 -18.42 16.57
C LEU A 206 -8.88 -18.27 16.75
N ARG A 207 -8.40 -18.00 17.96
CA ARG A 207 -6.93 -17.96 18.16
C ARG A 207 -6.31 -19.30 17.78
N PRO A 208 -5.13 -19.30 17.13
CA PRO A 208 -4.54 -20.52 16.63
C PRO A 208 -4.35 -21.54 17.78
N ILE A 209 -4.99 -22.70 17.63
CA ILE A 209 -4.78 -23.84 18.52
C ILE A 209 -3.38 -24.36 18.18
N ARG A 210 -2.41 -24.11 19.05
CA ARG A 210 -1.10 -24.77 18.94
C ARG A 210 -1.33 -26.25 19.19
N THR A 211 -1.35 -27.05 18.13
CA THR A 211 -1.20 -28.49 18.26
C THR A 211 0.22 -28.76 18.79
N GLN A 212 0.32 -29.25 20.03
CA GLN A 212 1.56 -29.85 20.44
C GLN A 212 1.75 -31.10 19.57
N SER A 213 2.76 -31.05 18.69
CA SER A 213 3.26 -32.24 18.01
C SER A 213 3.88 -33.15 19.07
N HIS A 214 3.26 -34.30 19.29
CA HIS A 214 3.91 -35.41 19.98
C HIS A 214 4.81 -36.14 19.00
#